data_f5c22d4f4e159b156bb538998a30b139
#
_entry.id   f5c22d4f4e159b156bb538998a30b139
#
_cell.length_a   1.000
_cell.length_b   1.000
_cell.length_c   1.000
_cell.angle_alpha   90.00
_cell.angle_beta   90.00
_cell.angle_gamma   90.00
#
_symmetry.space_group_name_H-M   'P 1'
#
loop_
_entity.id
_entity.type
_entity.pdbx_description
1 polymer ?
#
loop_
_entity_poly.entity_id
_entity_poly.type
_entity_poly.pdbx_seq_one_letter_code
_entity_poly.pdbx_strand_id
1 'polypeptide(L)'
;MENFNMDYYKYWEEFVAQWYKNTNNAIMGWSNPDEDSALCNTNGGKKSSLYIPEPWWGNDGKQPLHSVVVNFNPGGGGDLQERERVPYLKSYADDIVNYKGEPNPKKWPNNTADWHLVRRATPVQKILGIEPSLDSHLSIELIPWHTKDVDNKNYGPYLKHNIKAVYEHSICFAAHESKRIANDHLKNVVLLKMSGSFTKKLLKMMEKEGCCKADIVAEGCVDGEGCFMEFSLNNNPGIRFISIWGKNSRNNFPVSQMEQIFTELKLLP
;
A
#
# COMPACT_ATOMS: atom_id res chain seq x y z
N MET A 1 -14.54 2.23 -22.36
CA MET A 1 -13.28 2.21 -21.60
C MET A 1 -12.73 0.81 -21.74
N GLU A 2 -11.58 0.69 -22.39
CA GLU A 2 -10.90 -0.60 -22.56
C GLU A 2 -10.53 -1.13 -21.18
N ASN A 3 -11.01 -2.33 -20.87
CA ASN A 3 -10.52 -3.10 -19.73
C ASN A 3 -9.05 -3.42 -20.01
N PHE A 4 -8.16 -2.55 -19.57
CA PHE A 4 -6.74 -2.88 -19.48
C PHE A 4 -6.63 -4.04 -18.50
N ASN A 5 -6.50 -5.24 -19.05
CA ASN A 5 -6.16 -6.43 -18.25
C ASN A 5 -4.66 -6.36 -17.94
N MET A 6 -4.30 -5.37 -17.10
CA MET A 6 -2.92 -5.16 -16.68
C MET A 6 -2.54 -6.28 -15.73
N ASP A 7 -1.48 -6.99 -16.05
CA ASP A 7 -0.82 -7.88 -15.09
C ASP A 7 0.03 -7.04 -14.13
N TYR A 8 -0.56 -6.68 -12.99
CA TYR A 8 0.07 -5.81 -12.00
C TYR A 8 1.33 -6.42 -11.40
N TYR A 9 1.36 -7.74 -11.21
CA TYR A 9 2.54 -8.42 -10.68
C TYR A 9 3.71 -8.31 -11.66
N LYS A 10 3.46 -8.57 -12.94
CA LYS A 10 4.45 -8.40 -14.00
C LYS A 10 4.92 -6.94 -14.13
N TYR A 11 4.01 -5.97 -14.02
CA TYR A 11 4.37 -4.56 -14.02
C TYR A 11 5.39 -4.25 -12.91
N TRP A 12 5.13 -4.72 -11.69
CA TRP A 12 6.01 -4.46 -10.57
C TRP A 12 7.33 -5.25 -10.64
N GLU A 13 7.33 -6.45 -11.21
CA GLU A 13 8.57 -7.18 -11.54
C GLU A 13 9.46 -6.35 -12.48
N GLU A 14 8.88 -5.83 -13.56
CA GLU A 14 9.59 -4.98 -14.52
C GLU A 14 10.07 -3.68 -13.87
N PHE A 15 9.27 -3.08 -13.00
CA PHE A 15 9.63 -1.87 -12.26
C PHE A 15 10.88 -2.09 -11.40
N VAL A 16 10.91 -3.14 -10.59
CA VAL A 16 12.07 -3.47 -9.75
C VAL A 16 13.28 -3.84 -10.62
N ALA A 17 13.09 -4.55 -11.72
CA ALA A 17 14.16 -4.87 -12.66
C ALA A 17 14.76 -3.62 -13.32
N GLN A 18 13.92 -2.64 -13.68
CA GLN A 18 14.39 -1.36 -14.22
C GLN A 18 15.10 -0.52 -13.16
N TRP A 19 14.58 -0.47 -11.93
CA TRP A 19 15.26 0.17 -10.83
C TRP A 19 16.65 -0.42 -10.63
N TYR A 20 16.77 -1.74 -10.73
CA TYR A 20 18.04 -2.44 -10.55
C TYR A 20 19.08 -2.06 -11.61
N LYS A 21 18.64 -1.88 -12.85
CA LYS A 21 19.50 -1.56 -13.99
C LYS A 21 19.85 -0.07 -14.09
N ASN A 22 18.95 0.82 -13.68
CA ASN A 22 19.08 2.25 -13.92
C ASN A 22 18.60 3.06 -12.71
N THR A 23 19.46 3.92 -12.17
CA THR A 23 19.25 4.54 -10.88
C THR A 23 18.73 5.96 -10.91
N ASN A 24 18.89 6.66 -12.02
CA ASN A 24 18.84 8.12 -11.99
C ASN A 24 17.67 8.73 -12.79
N ASN A 25 16.80 7.91 -13.34
CA ASN A 25 15.72 8.37 -14.20
C ASN A 25 14.34 7.97 -13.66
N ALA A 26 13.31 8.61 -14.19
CA ALA A 26 11.93 8.13 -14.03
C ALA A 26 11.80 6.68 -14.48
N ILE A 27 11.05 5.88 -13.72
CA ILE A 27 10.85 4.46 -13.99
C ILE A 27 9.36 4.23 -14.24
N MET A 28 9.00 3.74 -15.43
CA MET A 28 7.64 3.29 -15.77
C MET A 28 6.52 4.27 -15.33
N GLY A 29 6.72 5.56 -15.56
CA GLY A 29 5.75 6.61 -15.21
C GLY A 29 5.91 7.21 -13.81
N TRP A 30 6.81 6.69 -12.99
CA TRP A 30 7.17 7.29 -11.70
C TRP A 30 8.35 8.23 -11.87
N SER A 31 8.24 9.46 -11.36
CA SER A 31 9.35 10.40 -11.35
C SER A 31 10.48 9.94 -10.42
N ASN A 32 11.67 10.48 -10.62
CA ASN A 32 12.80 10.17 -9.76
C ASN A 32 12.51 10.61 -8.31
N PRO A 33 12.57 9.69 -7.32
CA PRO A 33 12.32 10.03 -5.93
C PRO A 33 13.36 10.97 -5.32
N ASP A 34 14.56 11.05 -5.89
CA ASP A 34 15.66 11.88 -5.38
C ASP A 34 15.49 13.37 -5.71
N GLU A 35 14.60 13.71 -6.64
CA GLU A 35 14.25 15.09 -6.95
C GLU A 35 13.32 15.72 -5.91
N ASP A 36 12.72 14.90 -5.04
CA ASP A 36 11.86 15.36 -3.94
C ASP A 36 12.58 15.25 -2.60
N SER A 37 12.79 16.38 -1.96
CA SER A 37 13.48 16.46 -0.66
C SER A 37 12.81 15.63 0.44
N ALA A 38 11.49 15.39 0.34
CA ALA A 38 10.75 14.57 1.29
C ALA A 38 11.10 13.09 1.18
N LEU A 39 11.32 12.60 -0.03
CA LEU A 39 11.69 11.21 -0.28
C LEU A 39 13.20 10.95 -0.07
N CYS A 40 14.01 12.00 0.01
CA CYS A 40 15.41 11.88 0.39
C CYS A 40 15.63 11.66 1.90
N ASN A 41 14.59 11.71 2.72
CA ASN A 41 14.68 11.54 4.17
C ASN A 41 14.52 10.06 4.57
N THR A 42 15.48 9.24 4.19
CA THR A 42 15.56 7.82 4.58
C THR A 42 16.36 7.63 5.88
N ASN A 43 16.36 6.41 6.41
CA ASN A 43 17.23 6.08 7.54
C ASN A 43 18.72 6.28 7.13
N GLY A 44 19.41 7.17 7.84
CA GLY A 44 20.79 7.53 7.52
C GLY A 44 20.94 8.67 6.51
N GLY A 45 19.85 9.33 6.08
CA GLY A 45 19.89 10.51 5.20
C GLY A 45 20.33 10.22 3.76
N LYS A 46 20.20 8.97 3.32
CA LYS A 46 20.54 8.56 1.95
C LYS A 46 19.39 8.83 0.99
N LYS A 47 19.70 8.83 -0.30
CA LYS A 47 18.72 9.00 -1.37
C LYS A 47 17.75 7.82 -1.43
N SER A 48 16.48 8.08 -1.66
CA SER A 48 15.44 7.06 -1.75
C SER A 48 15.67 6.06 -2.89
N SER A 49 16.23 6.52 -4.01
CA SER A 49 16.57 5.67 -5.16
C SER A 49 17.62 4.59 -4.88
N LEU A 50 18.36 4.71 -3.78
CA LEU A 50 19.34 3.70 -3.37
C LEU A 50 18.72 2.48 -2.70
N TYR A 51 17.46 2.59 -2.28
CA TYR A 51 16.75 1.49 -1.63
C TYR A 51 15.86 0.76 -2.64
N ILE A 52 15.76 -0.57 -2.50
CA ILE A 52 14.84 -1.37 -3.29
C ILE A 52 13.42 -0.83 -3.10
N PRO A 53 12.69 -0.47 -4.16
CA PRO A 53 11.29 -0.11 -4.03
C PRO A 53 10.48 -1.31 -3.58
N GLU A 54 9.56 -1.09 -2.64
CA GLU A 54 8.68 -2.12 -2.08
C GLU A 54 7.22 -1.83 -2.45
N PRO A 55 6.77 -2.18 -3.68
CA PRO A 55 5.44 -1.82 -4.13
C PRO A 55 4.32 -2.60 -3.44
N TRP A 56 4.59 -3.85 -3.03
CA TRP A 56 3.61 -4.70 -2.35
C TRP A 56 4.29 -5.83 -1.54
N TRP A 57 3.49 -6.44 -0.64
CA TRP A 57 3.88 -7.55 0.20
C TRP A 57 2.75 -8.56 0.35
N GLY A 58 3.08 -9.81 0.48
CA GLY A 58 2.15 -10.90 0.81
C GLY A 58 1.71 -11.71 -0.40
N ASN A 59 0.41 -11.83 -0.63
CA ASN A 59 -0.15 -12.68 -1.67
C ASN A 59 0.39 -12.36 -3.08
N ASP A 60 0.87 -13.40 -3.77
CA ASP A 60 1.48 -13.31 -5.10
C ASP A 60 0.50 -13.53 -6.27
N GLY A 61 -0.78 -13.43 -6.00
CA GLY A 61 -1.82 -13.65 -7.01
C GLY A 61 -2.27 -15.11 -7.17
N LYS A 62 -1.59 -16.08 -6.56
CA LYS A 62 -1.86 -17.52 -6.77
C LYS A 62 -2.71 -18.15 -5.66
N GLN A 63 -2.62 -17.63 -4.46
CA GLN A 63 -3.35 -18.16 -3.30
C GLN A 63 -4.67 -17.42 -3.07
N PRO A 64 -5.64 -18.04 -2.36
CA PRO A 64 -6.84 -17.34 -1.93
C PRO A 64 -6.50 -16.08 -1.13
N LEU A 65 -7.12 -14.96 -1.49
CA LEU A 65 -6.91 -13.68 -0.84
C LEU A 65 -8.04 -13.42 0.15
N HIS A 66 -7.73 -12.93 1.34
CA HIS A 66 -8.72 -12.59 2.37
C HIS A 66 -8.78 -11.10 2.69
N SER A 67 -7.71 -10.36 2.43
CA SER A 67 -7.70 -8.92 2.66
C SER A 67 -6.72 -8.17 1.77
N VAL A 68 -7.07 -6.94 1.39
CA VAL A 68 -6.22 -5.99 0.67
C VAL A 68 -6.12 -4.71 1.49
N VAL A 69 -4.90 -4.29 1.78
CA VAL A 69 -4.62 -3.05 2.51
C VAL A 69 -3.66 -2.17 1.71
N VAL A 70 -4.05 -0.93 1.46
CA VAL A 70 -3.16 0.08 0.89
C VAL A 70 -2.54 0.91 2.01
N ASN A 71 -1.23 0.98 2.00
CA ASN A 71 -0.45 1.79 2.93
C ASN A 71 0.13 2.99 2.20
N PHE A 72 0.81 3.85 2.94
CA PHE A 72 1.37 5.05 2.35
C PHE A 72 2.68 4.77 1.61
N ASN A 73 3.65 4.15 2.31
CA ASN A 73 4.97 3.83 1.77
C ASN A 73 5.70 2.80 2.67
N PRO A 74 6.79 2.17 2.18
CA PRO A 74 7.51 1.13 2.92
C PRO A 74 8.24 1.58 4.21
N GLY A 75 8.33 2.87 4.47
CA GLY A 75 9.08 3.39 5.64
C GLY A 75 10.53 3.78 5.31
N GLY A 76 11.36 3.87 6.35
CA GLY A 76 12.68 4.52 6.24
C GLY A 76 13.78 3.77 5.50
N GLY A 77 13.54 2.54 5.06
CA GLY A 77 14.58 1.66 4.51
C GLY A 77 15.57 1.14 5.58
N GLY A 78 16.37 0.18 5.23
CA GLY A 78 17.39 -0.41 6.10
C GLY A 78 18.70 -0.70 5.38
N ASP A 79 19.76 -0.95 6.13
CA ASP A 79 21.11 -1.14 5.59
C ASP A 79 21.25 -2.21 4.52
N LEU A 80 20.42 -3.26 4.58
CA LEU A 80 20.47 -4.36 3.62
C LEU A 80 19.72 -4.08 2.32
N GLN A 81 18.95 -2.99 2.26
CA GLN A 81 18.14 -2.60 1.10
C GLN A 81 18.90 -1.65 0.16
N GLU A 82 20.13 -1.34 0.47
CA GLU A 82 20.93 -0.43 -0.34
C GLU A 82 21.41 -1.08 -1.64
N ARG A 83 21.25 -0.36 -2.74
CA ARG A 83 21.65 -0.81 -4.08
C ARG A 83 23.13 -1.20 -4.22
N GLU A 84 23.99 -0.60 -3.42
CA GLU A 84 25.45 -0.84 -3.46
C GLU A 84 25.83 -2.26 -3.04
N ARG A 85 24.91 -3.05 -2.50
CA ARG A 85 25.14 -4.42 -2.04
C ARG A 85 24.75 -5.50 -3.06
N VAL A 86 25.03 -5.24 -4.33
CA VAL A 86 24.97 -6.22 -5.41
C VAL A 86 26.04 -7.31 -5.17
N PRO A 87 25.78 -8.62 -5.28
CA PRO A 87 24.61 -9.31 -5.88
C PRO A 87 23.47 -9.67 -4.89
N TYR A 88 23.64 -9.43 -3.62
CA TYR A 88 22.66 -9.79 -2.60
C TYR A 88 21.29 -9.12 -2.82
N LEU A 89 21.33 -7.86 -3.25
CA LEU A 89 20.10 -7.09 -3.53
C LEU A 89 19.30 -7.64 -4.70
N LYS A 90 19.92 -8.31 -5.68
CA LYS A 90 19.19 -8.93 -6.76
C LYS A 90 18.30 -10.07 -6.24
N SER A 91 18.87 -10.95 -5.41
CA SER A 91 18.10 -12.02 -4.76
C SER A 91 17.00 -11.47 -3.87
N TYR A 92 17.26 -10.36 -3.18
CA TYR A 92 16.27 -9.68 -2.33
C TYR A 92 15.15 -9.03 -3.15
N ALA A 93 15.48 -8.38 -4.28
CA ALA A 93 14.49 -7.83 -5.18
C ALA A 93 13.60 -8.93 -5.76
N ASP A 94 14.19 -10.05 -6.18
CA ASP A 94 13.45 -11.22 -6.64
C ASP A 94 12.56 -11.80 -5.54
N ASP A 95 13.02 -11.81 -4.29
CA ASP A 95 12.25 -12.28 -3.13
C ASP A 95 11.07 -11.33 -2.78
N ILE A 96 11.21 -10.00 -2.94
CA ILE A 96 10.12 -9.04 -2.73
C ILE A 96 9.00 -9.24 -3.75
N VAL A 97 9.38 -9.26 -5.02
CA VAL A 97 8.43 -9.32 -6.14
C VAL A 97 7.82 -10.71 -6.29
N ASN A 98 8.57 -11.74 -5.96
CA ASN A 98 8.16 -13.14 -6.02
C ASN A 98 7.96 -13.76 -4.65
N TYR A 99 7.55 -12.98 -3.65
CA TYR A 99 7.30 -13.48 -2.30
C TYR A 99 6.33 -14.69 -2.35
N LYS A 100 6.83 -15.84 -1.93
CA LYS A 100 6.10 -17.11 -1.95
C LYS A 100 6.09 -17.70 -0.55
N GLY A 101 5.10 -17.36 0.24
CA GLY A 101 4.90 -17.96 1.54
C GLY A 101 5.82 -17.43 2.64
N GLU A 102 6.24 -18.25 3.57
CA GLU A 102 6.93 -17.84 4.78
C GLU A 102 8.19 -17.03 4.50
N PRO A 103 8.29 -15.82 5.10
CA PRO A 103 9.49 -15.01 4.96
C PRO A 103 10.68 -15.78 5.51
N ASN A 104 11.75 -15.88 4.73
CA ASN A 104 12.98 -16.42 5.25
C ASN A 104 13.63 -15.40 6.19
N PRO A 105 13.55 -15.56 7.52
CA PRO A 105 14.01 -14.55 8.48
C PRO A 105 15.51 -14.28 8.38
N LYS A 106 16.26 -15.13 7.68
CA LYS A 106 17.68 -14.90 7.39
C LYS A 106 17.93 -14.00 6.18
N LYS A 107 16.93 -13.86 5.31
CA LYS A 107 17.01 -13.03 4.10
C LYS A 107 16.43 -11.63 4.30
N TRP A 108 15.46 -11.48 5.18
CA TRP A 108 14.75 -10.23 5.40
C TRP A 108 15.37 -9.47 6.58
N PRO A 109 15.93 -8.29 6.35
CA PRO A 109 16.44 -7.49 7.45
C PRO A 109 15.28 -6.99 8.32
N ASN A 110 15.47 -7.08 9.63
CA ASN A 110 14.66 -6.38 10.63
C ASN A 110 13.15 -6.65 10.63
N ASN A 111 12.71 -7.91 10.53
CA ASN A 111 11.30 -8.28 10.75
C ASN A 111 10.30 -7.54 9.84
N THR A 112 10.65 -7.21 8.61
CA THR A 112 9.73 -6.51 7.70
C THR A 112 8.48 -7.34 7.44
N ALA A 113 8.62 -8.66 7.28
CA ALA A 113 7.48 -9.55 7.14
C ALA A 113 6.63 -9.60 8.40
N ASP A 114 7.25 -9.67 9.59
CA ASP A 114 6.52 -9.59 10.87
C ASP A 114 5.78 -8.27 11.00
N TRP A 115 6.36 -7.18 10.52
CA TRP A 115 5.70 -5.90 10.51
C TRP A 115 4.41 -5.90 9.67
N HIS A 116 4.48 -6.42 8.44
CA HIS A 116 3.29 -6.51 7.56
C HIS A 116 2.26 -7.47 8.16
N LEU A 117 2.70 -8.62 8.70
CA LEU A 117 1.82 -9.56 9.36
C LEU A 117 1.15 -8.92 10.59
N VAL A 118 1.92 -8.46 11.57
CA VAL A 118 1.42 -7.98 12.86
C VAL A 118 0.63 -6.68 12.73
N ARG A 119 1.09 -5.75 11.88
CA ARG A 119 0.52 -4.40 11.82
C ARG A 119 -0.56 -4.22 10.76
N ARG A 120 -0.73 -5.19 9.86
CA ARG A 120 -1.62 -5.04 8.70
C ARG A 120 -2.55 -6.23 8.52
N ALA A 121 -2.01 -7.43 8.33
CA ALA A 121 -2.81 -8.63 8.13
C ALA A 121 -3.57 -9.02 9.41
N THR A 122 -2.86 -9.16 10.52
CA THR A 122 -3.42 -9.64 11.81
C THR A 122 -4.63 -8.82 12.29
N PRO A 123 -4.61 -7.47 12.33
CA PRO A 123 -5.76 -6.70 12.77
C PRO A 123 -7.04 -6.96 11.97
N VAL A 124 -6.89 -7.18 10.66
CA VAL A 124 -8.02 -7.43 9.77
C VAL A 124 -8.48 -8.88 9.85
N GLN A 125 -7.54 -9.83 9.73
CA GLN A 125 -7.87 -11.24 9.62
C GLN A 125 -8.42 -11.82 10.92
N LYS A 126 -7.92 -11.39 12.09
CA LYS A 126 -8.45 -11.82 13.41
C LYS A 126 -9.91 -11.40 13.60
N ILE A 127 -10.31 -10.22 13.19
CA ILE A 127 -11.70 -9.78 13.28
C ILE A 127 -12.62 -10.66 12.42
N LEU A 128 -12.11 -11.14 11.30
CA LEU A 128 -12.84 -12.07 10.42
C LEU A 128 -12.80 -13.53 10.90
N GLY A 129 -12.17 -13.82 12.05
CA GLY A 129 -11.98 -15.19 12.53
C GLY A 129 -11.02 -16.02 11.67
N ILE A 130 -10.13 -15.38 10.92
CA ILE A 130 -9.17 -16.01 10.03
C ILE A 130 -7.80 -16.04 10.72
N GLU A 131 -7.11 -17.17 10.63
CA GLU A 131 -5.72 -17.27 11.12
C GLU A 131 -4.82 -16.32 10.32
N PRO A 132 -4.10 -15.42 10.98
CA PRO A 132 -3.27 -14.43 10.30
C PRO A 132 -2.16 -15.04 9.44
N SER A 133 -2.16 -14.69 8.15
CA SER A 133 -1.16 -15.13 7.20
C SER A 133 -0.90 -14.05 6.16
N LEU A 134 0.37 -13.87 5.79
CA LEU A 134 0.73 -13.00 4.66
C LEU A 134 0.34 -13.61 3.31
N ASP A 135 0.27 -14.93 3.19
CA ASP A 135 -0.10 -15.60 1.94
C ASP A 135 -1.54 -15.30 1.52
N SER A 136 -2.41 -15.01 2.50
CA SER A 136 -3.80 -14.63 2.28
C SER A 136 -4.06 -13.13 2.44
N HIS A 137 -3.01 -12.32 2.53
CA HIS A 137 -3.05 -10.86 2.69
C HIS A 137 -2.24 -10.18 1.60
N LEU A 138 -2.77 -9.09 1.04
CA LEU A 138 -2.02 -8.24 0.14
C LEU A 138 -1.89 -6.83 0.72
N SER A 139 -0.66 -6.44 0.95
CA SER A 139 -0.27 -5.10 1.38
C SER A 139 0.32 -4.35 0.20
N ILE A 140 -0.29 -3.26 -0.22
CA ILE A 140 0.17 -2.44 -1.35
C ILE A 140 0.64 -1.11 -0.80
N GLU A 141 1.78 -0.65 -1.27
CA GLU A 141 2.28 0.68 -0.95
C GLU A 141 1.78 1.70 -1.99
N LEU A 142 1.21 2.81 -1.51
CA LEU A 142 0.72 3.88 -2.40
C LEU A 142 1.87 4.49 -3.21
N ILE A 143 3.02 4.61 -2.55
CA ILE A 143 4.30 5.04 -3.12
C ILE A 143 5.33 3.94 -2.84
N PRO A 144 5.99 3.37 -3.86
CA PRO A 144 6.91 2.24 -3.67
C PRO A 144 8.27 2.62 -3.03
N TRP A 145 8.53 3.92 -2.85
CA TRP A 145 9.80 4.44 -2.38
C TRP A 145 9.87 4.59 -0.87
N HIS A 146 11.03 4.30 -0.32
CA HIS A 146 11.31 4.45 1.11
C HIS A 146 11.44 5.91 1.53
N THR A 147 10.85 6.24 2.69
CA THR A 147 11.13 7.46 3.42
C THR A 147 10.76 7.31 4.89
N LYS A 148 11.55 7.93 5.77
CA LYS A 148 11.40 7.83 7.21
C LYS A 148 10.16 8.57 7.72
N ASP A 149 9.93 9.76 7.20
CA ASP A 149 8.92 10.67 7.72
C ASP A 149 7.77 10.82 6.73
N VAL A 150 6.63 10.25 7.09
CA VAL A 150 5.36 10.46 6.40
C VAL A 150 4.70 11.70 6.98
N ASP A 151 5.15 12.88 6.60
CA ASP A 151 4.44 14.12 6.89
C ASP A 151 3.64 14.55 5.65
N ASN A 152 2.34 14.81 5.85
CA ASN A 152 1.44 15.31 4.79
C ASN A 152 1.96 16.57 4.07
N LYS A 153 2.85 17.33 4.69
CA LYS A 153 3.44 18.52 4.10
C LYS A 153 4.48 18.20 3.04
N ASN A 154 5.21 17.12 3.23
CA ASN A 154 6.38 16.78 2.43
C ASN A 154 6.05 15.99 1.16
N TYR A 155 4.96 15.21 1.16
CA TYR A 155 4.58 14.36 0.02
C TYR A 155 3.76 15.05 -1.08
N GLY A 156 3.27 16.25 -0.79
CA GLY A 156 2.39 16.95 -1.72
C GLY A 156 2.96 17.10 -3.13
N PRO A 157 4.21 17.58 -3.29
CA PRO A 157 4.83 17.72 -4.60
C PRO A 157 5.01 16.40 -5.33
N TYR A 158 5.57 15.38 -4.66
CA TYR A 158 5.80 14.07 -5.27
C TYR A 158 4.50 13.40 -5.70
N LEU A 159 3.49 13.37 -4.81
CA LEU A 159 2.17 12.84 -5.14
C LEU A 159 1.54 13.57 -6.32
N LYS A 160 1.66 14.89 -6.38
CA LYS A 160 1.10 15.67 -7.49
C LYS A 160 1.72 15.27 -8.83
N HIS A 161 3.03 15.06 -8.88
CA HIS A 161 3.70 14.63 -10.10
C HIS A 161 3.39 13.18 -10.48
N ASN A 162 3.17 12.31 -9.50
CA ASN A 162 3.01 10.89 -9.69
C ASN A 162 1.56 10.39 -9.54
N ILE A 163 0.58 11.30 -9.44
CA ILE A 163 -0.78 10.93 -9.07
C ILE A 163 -1.43 9.94 -10.05
N LYS A 164 -1.10 10.01 -11.33
CA LYS A 164 -1.58 9.04 -12.34
C LYS A 164 -0.98 7.66 -12.07
N ALA A 165 0.34 7.57 -11.85
CA ALA A 165 1.00 6.32 -11.52
C ALA A 165 0.46 5.72 -10.21
N VAL A 166 0.25 6.56 -9.18
CA VAL A 166 -0.40 6.15 -7.92
C VAL A 166 -1.78 5.57 -8.17
N TYR A 167 -2.60 6.24 -8.97
CA TYR A 167 -3.94 5.76 -9.28
C TYR A 167 -3.90 4.45 -10.07
N GLU A 168 -3.16 4.40 -11.16
CA GLU A 168 -3.12 3.27 -12.09
C GLU A 168 -2.46 2.04 -11.48
N HIS A 169 -1.36 2.22 -10.74
CA HIS A 169 -0.53 1.08 -10.31
C HIS A 169 -0.69 0.71 -8.84
N SER A 170 -1.24 1.57 -8.00
CA SER A 170 -1.50 1.23 -6.59
C SER A 170 -3.00 1.11 -6.29
N ILE A 171 -3.79 2.12 -6.62
CA ILE A 171 -5.24 2.12 -6.32
C ILE A 171 -5.99 1.12 -7.21
N CYS A 172 -5.75 1.12 -8.52
CA CYS A 172 -6.40 0.17 -9.43
C CYS A 172 -5.90 -1.26 -9.21
N PHE A 173 -4.64 -1.46 -8.81
CA PHE A 173 -4.14 -2.77 -8.39
C PHE A 173 -4.91 -3.28 -7.18
N ALA A 174 -5.06 -2.47 -6.13
CA ALA A 174 -5.84 -2.84 -4.95
C ALA A 174 -7.30 -3.16 -5.30
N ALA A 175 -7.92 -2.34 -6.15
CA ALA A 175 -9.29 -2.58 -6.64
C ALA A 175 -9.41 -3.88 -7.42
N HIS A 176 -8.44 -4.18 -8.28
CA HIS A 176 -8.39 -5.44 -9.04
C HIS A 176 -8.31 -6.65 -8.09
N GLU A 177 -7.37 -6.63 -7.16
CA GLU A 177 -7.14 -7.73 -6.24
C GLU A 177 -8.29 -7.91 -5.23
N SER A 178 -8.97 -6.84 -4.83
CA SER A 178 -10.12 -6.94 -3.92
C SER A 178 -11.27 -7.80 -4.46
N LYS A 179 -11.39 -7.93 -5.80
CA LYS A 179 -12.37 -8.81 -6.46
C LYS A 179 -12.08 -10.30 -6.25
N ARG A 180 -10.80 -10.63 -5.96
CA ARG A 180 -10.34 -12.00 -5.73
C ARG A 180 -10.48 -12.43 -4.27
N ILE A 181 -10.90 -11.54 -3.37
CA ILE A 181 -11.09 -11.86 -1.97
C ILE A 181 -12.14 -12.97 -1.83
N ALA A 182 -11.75 -14.06 -1.17
CA ALA A 182 -12.60 -15.22 -0.96
C ALA A 182 -13.64 -15.01 0.15
N ASN A 183 -13.36 -14.11 1.10
CA ASN A 183 -14.29 -13.76 2.17
C ASN A 183 -15.36 -12.80 1.66
N ASP A 184 -16.63 -13.20 1.71
CA ASP A 184 -17.75 -12.43 1.17
C ASP A 184 -17.90 -11.04 1.83
N HIS A 185 -17.51 -10.87 3.09
CA HIS A 185 -17.60 -9.60 3.80
C HIS A 185 -16.59 -8.56 3.33
N LEU A 186 -15.42 -9.00 2.88
CA LEU A 186 -14.38 -8.12 2.33
C LEU A 186 -14.25 -8.20 0.80
N LYS A 187 -15.05 -8.99 0.13
CA LYS A 187 -15.06 -9.02 -1.33
C LYS A 187 -15.40 -7.65 -1.89
N ASN A 188 -14.60 -7.18 -2.83
CA ASN A 188 -14.68 -5.83 -3.38
C ASN A 188 -14.44 -4.71 -2.35
N VAL A 189 -13.72 -4.99 -1.27
CA VAL A 189 -13.33 -3.99 -0.27
C VAL A 189 -11.82 -3.79 -0.31
N VAL A 190 -11.41 -2.53 -0.37
CA VAL A 190 -10.02 -2.07 -0.24
C VAL A 190 -9.91 -1.26 1.05
N LEU A 191 -9.09 -1.72 1.98
CA LEU A 191 -8.80 -0.97 3.19
C LEU A 191 -7.60 -0.05 2.95
N LEU A 192 -7.70 1.22 3.38
CA LEU A 192 -6.61 2.17 3.29
C LEU A 192 -6.18 2.56 4.71
N LYS A 193 -4.92 2.36 5.02
CA LYS A 193 -4.33 2.76 6.28
C LYS A 193 -3.83 4.20 6.19
N MET A 194 -4.78 5.14 6.16
CA MET A 194 -4.52 6.56 5.93
C MET A 194 -5.51 7.41 6.71
N SER A 195 -5.09 8.62 7.12
CA SER A 195 -6.02 9.56 7.77
C SER A 195 -7.03 10.11 6.78
N GLY A 196 -8.22 10.45 7.26
CA GLY A 196 -9.28 11.02 6.41
C GLY A 196 -8.86 12.32 5.72
N SER A 197 -8.09 13.18 6.40
CA SER A 197 -7.57 14.41 5.80
C SER A 197 -6.61 14.15 4.64
N PHE A 198 -5.75 13.14 4.77
CA PHE A 198 -4.86 12.73 3.69
C PHE A 198 -5.64 12.10 2.55
N THR A 199 -6.59 11.21 2.84
CA THR A 199 -7.44 10.58 1.83
C THR A 199 -8.22 11.63 1.04
N LYS A 200 -8.85 12.59 1.69
CA LYS A 200 -9.56 13.70 1.00
C LYS A 200 -8.62 14.49 0.08
N LYS A 201 -7.37 14.72 0.51
CA LYS A 201 -6.36 15.37 -0.34
C LYS A 201 -5.99 14.52 -1.55
N LEU A 202 -5.77 13.22 -1.36
CA LEU A 202 -5.46 12.27 -2.42
C LEU A 202 -6.59 12.21 -3.46
N LEU A 203 -7.84 12.08 -3.01
CA LEU A 203 -9.01 12.05 -3.89
C LEU A 203 -9.11 13.32 -4.75
N LYS A 204 -8.98 14.51 -4.13
CA LYS A 204 -8.96 15.79 -4.86
C LYS A 204 -7.85 15.88 -5.91
N MET A 205 -6.68 15.31 -5.63
CA MET A 205 -5.57 15.29 -6.58
C MET A 205 -5.88 14.37 -7.77
N MET A 206 -6.43 13.17 -7.51
CA MET A 206 -6.86 12.23 -8.56
C MET A 206 -7.97 12.82 -9.44
N GLU A 207 -8.96 13.49 -8.85
CA GLU A 207 -10.02 14.19 -9.59
C GLU A 207 -9.48 15.31 -10.47
N LYS A 208 -8.59 16.14 -9.92
CA LYS A 208 -7.98 17.26 -10.64
C LYS A 208 -7.18 16.81 -11.87
N GLU A 209 -6.50 15.69 -11.78
CA GLU A 209 -5.73 15.10 -12.88
C GLU A 209 -6.58 14.19 -13.79
N GLY A 210 -7.90 14.14 -13.56
CA GLY A 210 -8.84 13.40 -14.40
C GLY A 210 -8.74 11.87 -14.25
N CYS A 211 -8.12 11.36 -13.19
CA CYS A 211 -7.98 9.93 -12.96
C CYS A 211 -9.32 9.27 -12.65
N CYS A 212 -10.13 9.91 -11.80
CA CYS A 212 -11.43 9.41 -11.37
C CYS A 212 -12.29 10.55 -10.82
N LYS A 213 -13.57 10.25 -10.52
CA LYS A 213 -14.39 11.02 -9.59
C LYS A 213 -14.65 10.18 -8.37
N ALA A 214 -14.63 10.80 -7.19
CA ALA A 214 -14.83 10.14 -5.92
C ALA A 214 -16.09 10.66 -5.22
N ASP A 215 -16.88 9.73 -4.69
CA ASP A 215 -18.04 10.02 -3.86
C ASP A 215 -17.79 9.49 -2.45
N ILE A 216 -17.82 10.37 -1.44
CA ILE A 216 -17.74 9.97 -0.03
C ILE A 216 -19.10 9.44 0.38
N VAL A 217 -19.17 8.17 0.77
CA VAL A 217 -20.38 7.45 1.11
C VAL A 217 -20.69 7.56 2.60
N ALA A 218 -19.66 7.42 3.46
CA ALA A 218 -19.77 7.49 4.91
C ALA A 218 -18.50 8.02 5.54
N GLU A 219 -18.62 8.68 6.67
CA GLU A 219 -17.48 9.12 7.50
C GLU A 219 -17.92 9.15 8.97
N GLY A 220 -17.10 8.61 9.86
CA GLY A 220 -17.42 8.56 11.28
C GLY A 220 -16.22 8.24 12.15
N CYS A 221 -16.44 8.26 13.46
CA CYS A 221 -15.49 7.82 14.47
C CYS A 221 -16.21 6.99 15.54
N VAL A 222 -15.59 5.90 15.95
CA VAL A 222 -16.07 5.00 17.00
C VAL A 222 -15.29 5.31 18.27
N ASP A 223 -16.00 5.45 19.39
CA ASP A 223 -15.45 5.77 20.73
C ASP A 223 -14.50 6.98 20.73
N GLY A 224 -14.63 7.86 19.73
CA GLY A 224 -13.79 9.03 19.57
C GLY A 224 -12.32 8.77 19.22
N GLU A 225 -11.91 7.52 19.04
CA GLU A 225 -10.51 7.13 18.80
C GLU A 225 -10.27 6.44 17.45
N GLY A 226 -11.15 5.54 17.03
CA GLY A 226 -11.08 4.89 15.74
C GLY A 226 -11.95 5.60 14.72
N CYS A 227 -11.39 6.11 13.64
CA CYS A 227 -12.13 6.82 12.61
C CYS A 227 -12.06 6.11 11.27
N PHE A 228 -13.09 6.32 10.46
CA PHE A 228 -13.17 5.75 9.11
C PHE A 228 -13.77 6.74 8.12
N MET A 229 -13.51 6.50 6.85
CA MET A 229 -14.17 7.15 5.72
C MET A 229 -14.32 6.15 4.59
N GLU A 230 -15.54 5.92 4.18
CA GLU A 230 -15.88 5.10 3.01
C GLU A 230 -16.10 5.99 1.79
N PHE A 231 -15.56 5.59 0.65
CA PHE A 231 -15.76 6.26 -0.62
C PHE A 231 -15.80 5.27 -1.79
N SER A 232 -16.36 5.70 -2.89
CA SER A 232 -16.35 4.98 -4.16
C SER A 232 -15.63 5.79 -5.23
N LEU A 233 -15.15 5.10 -6.27
CA LEU A 233 -14.52 5.70 -7.44
C LEU A 233 -15.32 5.30 -8.70
N ASN A 234 -15.69 6.27 -9.52
CA ASN A 234 -16.53 6.02 -10.71
C ASN A 234 -15.90 5.04 -11.72
N ASN A 235 -14.57 4.99 -11.79
CA ASN A 235 -13.82 4.10 -12.68
C ASN A 235 -13.60 2.70 -12.09
N ASN A 236 -13.99 2.48 -10.82
CA ASN A 236 -13.92 1.19 -10.13
C ASN A 236 -15.30 0.85 -9.53
N PRO A 237 -16.34 0.67 -10.37
CA PRO A 237 -17.70 0.46 -9.89
C PRO A 237 -17.79 -0.82 -9.06
N GLY A 238 -18.55 -0.75 -7.96
CA GLY A 238 -18.78 -1.86 -7.06
C GLY A 238 -17.62 -2.15 -6.08
N ILE A 239 -16.55 -1.36 -6.11
CA ILE A 239 -15.48 -1.45 -5.11
C ILE A 239 -15.72 -0.41 -4.03
N ARG A 240 -15.65 -0.85 -2.76
CA ARG A 240 -15.70 -0.02 -1.57
C ARG A 240 -14.28 0.29 -1.13
N PHE A 241 -13.92 1.55 -1.03
CA PHE A 241 -12.65 1.99 -0.49
C PHE A 241 -12.89 2.56 0.91
N ILE A 242 -12.18 2.04 1.89
CA ILE A 242 -12.39 2.39 3.30
C ILE A 242 -11.07 2.81 3.93
N SER A 243 -10.92 4.10 4.19
CA SER A 243 -9.81 4.61 5.00
C SER A 243 -10.12 4.40 6.48
N ILE A 244 -9.16 3.85 7.23
CA ILE A 244 -9.28 3.61 8.66
C ILE A 244 -8.03 4.15 9.35
N TRP A 245 -8.23 4.93 10.41
CA TRP A 245 -7.13 5.51 11.19
C TRP A 245 -7.48 5.71 12.66
N GLY A 246 -6.47 5.73 13.53
CA GLY A 246 -6.62 6.13 14.93
C GLY A 246 -6.49 7.64 15.07
N LYS A 247 -7.29 8.26 15.92
CA LYS A 247 -7.23 9.70 16.19
C LYS A 247 -5.85 10.13 16.71
N ASN A 248 -5.25 9.30 17.55
CA ASN A 248 -3.94 9.56 18.18
C ASN A 248 -2.78 8.85 17.47
N SER A 249 -3.04 7.99 16.49
CA SER A 249 -2.03 7.23 15.74
C SER A 249 -2.39 7.19 14.26
N ARG A 250 -2.00 8.25 13.56
CA ARG A 250 -2.34 8.45 12.14
C ARG A 250 -1.90 7.32 11.21
N ASN A 251 -0.95 6.49 11.65
CA ASN A 251 -0.30 5.48 10.83
C ASN A 251 -0.57 4.04 11.27
N ASN A 252 -1.44 3.79 12.25
CA ASN A 252 -1.80 2.44 12.68
C ASN A 252 -3.30 2.25 12.65
N PHE A 253 -3.73 1.02 12.35
CA PHE A 253 -5.12 0.64 12.56
C PHE A 253 -5.46 0.78 14.06
N PRO A 254 -6.61 1.33 14.38
CA PRO A 254 -7.11 1.39 15.75
C PRO A 254 -7.65 0.01 16.14
N VAL A 255 -6.76 -0.92 16.48
CA VAL A 255 -7.06 -2.36 16.65
C VAL A 255 -8.24 -2.59 17.60
N SER A 256 -8.33 -1.82 18.68
CA SER A 256 -9.42 -1.91 19.66
C SER A 256 -10.80 -1.47 19.10
N GLN A 257 -10.82 -0.61 18.10
CA GLN A 257 -12.05 -0.09 17.49
C GLN A 257 -12.36 -0.72 16.12
N MET A 258 -11.48 -1.56 15.59
CA MET A 258 -11.65 -2.16 14.26
C MET A 258 -12.92 -2.98 14.14
N GLU A 259 -13.25 -3.78 15.16
CA GLU A 259 -14.47 -4.61 15.18
C GLU A 259 -15.74 -3.75 15.12
N GLN A 260 -15.79 -2.67 15.91
CA GLN A 260 -16.91 -1.73 15.89
C GLN A 260 -17.02 -1.02 14.53
N ILE A 261 -15.88 -0.56 13.97
CA ILE A 261 -15.85 0.05 12.63
C ILE A 261 -16.39 -0.94 11.58
N PHE A 262 -15.95 -2.20 11.64
CA PHE A 262 -16.42 -3.22 10.69
C PHE A 262 -17.90 -3.52 10.86
N THR A 263 -18.41 -3.53 12.09
CA THR A 263 -19.84 -3.68 12.38
C THR A 263 -20.64 -2.52 11.80
N GLU A 264 -20.21 -1.26 12.03
CA GLU A 264 -20.87 -0.07 11.52
C GLU A 264 -20.91 -0.04 9.99
N LEU A 265 -19.81 -0.46 9.35
CA LEU A 265 -19.70 -0.57 7.90
C LEU A 265 -20.33 -1.83 7.29
N LYS A 266 -20.92 -2.70 8.13
CA LYS A 266 -21.52 -3.99 7.73
C LYS A 266 -20.51 -4.89 7.00
N LEU A 267 -19.30 -4.95 7.52
CA LEU A 267 -18.20 -5.82 7.04
C LEU A 267 -18.06 -7.10 7.87
N LEU A 268 -18.89 -7.28 8.88
CA LEU A 268 -19.00 -8.49 9.69
C LEU A 268 -20.36 -9.18 9.46
N PRO A 269 -20.43 -10.50 9.72
CA PRO A 269 -21.67 -11.26 9.61
C PRO A 269 -22.76 -10.75 10.55
#